data_3807c3c807f04b5c895656052c215767
#
_entry.id   3807c3c807f04b5c895656052c215767
#
_cell.length_a   1.000
_cell.length_b   1.000
_cell.length_c   1.000
_cell.angle_alpha   90.00
_cell.angle_beta   90.00
_cell.angle_gamma   90.00
#
_symmetry.space_group_name_H-M   'P 1'
#
loop_
_entity.id
_entity.type
_entity.pdbx_description
1 polymer ?
#
loop_
_entity_poly.entity_id
_entity_poly.type
_entity_poly.pdbx_seq_one_letter_code
_entity_poly.pdbx_strand_id
1 'polypeptide(L)'
;MFWTKCARIVAKRAIAGHVWTQVRHKCDINSYKLRQFMAENGLKGSPHLMKSFETIEHELNELKTIDGSAAEDQEIRQLVATERTELTDRLTQCVDSIIGDAMAVADDHLIGECCLDVNCGVGGQEAMLFTKELFDVYVSLCAHKNWNYSVADNDCDTVAGGSRHSSLIISGTDCYRLLRHEAGVHRVQRFPKTDRHRVHTSTATVAVIPVRHDVIDIKDKDLVFTMTTSQGAGGQHVNRTLTCVRVKHSPTGVTTECQETRSQLQNKAIALTKLKAIINQMAYEKKRSADVTTKRAQIGIAARSDKIRTYNFPQNRITDHRLSDDIHDIESFMRGNSDKLLYFLNKLEEQRLAFMMQKIREHLDQFLS
;
A
#
# COMPACT_ATOMS: atom_id res chain seq x y z
N MET A 1 -4.17 -21.53 6.24
CA MET A 1 -5.57 -21.21 5.90
C MET A 1 -6.53 -21.17 7.09
N PHE A 2 -6.32 -21.91 8.17
CA PHE A 2 -7.20 -21.90 9.37
C PHE A 2 -6.96 -20.68 10.29
N TRP A 3 -5.73 -20.19 10.41
CA TRP A 3 -5.35 -19.08 11.28
C TRP A 3 -5.86 -17.71 10.82
N THR A 4 -5.97 -17.47 9.52
CA THR A 4 -6.51 -16.21 8.98
C THR A 4 -8.00 -16.03 9.22
N LYS A 5 -8.77 -17.14 9.35
CA LYS A 5 -10.19 -17.08 9.71
C LYS A 5 -10.41 -16.77 11.19
N CYS A 6 -9.57 -17.33 12.10
CA CYS A 6 -9.69 -17.07 13.52
C CYS A 6 -9.30 -15.65 13.92
N ALA A 7 -8.23 -15.06 13.33
CA ALA A 7 -7.85 -13.67 13.57
C ALA A 7 -8.93 -12.68 13.11
N ARG A 8 -9.60 -12.96 11.98
CA ARG A 8 -10.77 -12.18 11.53
C ARG A 8 -11.95 -12.22 12.50
N ILE A 9 -12.17 -13.35 13.18
CA ILE A 9 -13.29 -13.52 14.13
C ILE A 9 -12.99 -12.81 15.45
N VAL A 10 -11.74 -12.83 15.94
CA VAL A 10 -11.33 -12.20 17.19
C VAL A 10 -11.30 -10.68 17.08
N ALA A 11 -10.77 -10.13 15.96
CA ALA A 11 -10.83 -8.70 15.69
C ALA A 11 -12.28 -8.17 15.58
N LYS A 12 -13.18 -8.96 14.96
CA LYS A 12 -14.61 -8.63 14.90
C LYS A 12 -15.29 -8.56 16.28
N ARG A 13 -14.86 -9.37 17.26
CA ARG A 13 -15.49 -9.39 18.59
C ARG A 13 -14.97 -8.33 19.57
N ALA A 14 -13.71 -7.96 19.51
CA ALA A 14 -13.12 -6.98 20.41
C ALA A 14 -13.53 -5.52 20.10
N ILE A 15 -13.73 -5.21 18.81
CA ILE A 15 -14.10 -3.85 18.34
C ILE A 15 -15.62 -3.61 18.40
N ALA A 16 -16.44 -4.66 18.27
CA ALA A 16 -17.90 -4.54 18.27
C ALA A 16 -18.50 -4.15 19.64
N GLY A 17 -17.79 -4.34 20.74
CA GLY A 17 -18.36 -4.20 22.09
C GLY A 17 -18.49 -2.76 22.62
N HIS A 18 -17.74 -1.79 22.14
CA HIS A 18 -17.64 -0.48 22.83
C HIS A 18 -18.15 0.75 22.07
N VAL A 19 -18.39 0.68 20.76
CA VAL A 19 -18.80 1.84 19.95
C VAL A 19 -20.29 1.81 19.55
N TRP A 20 -20.94 0.67 19.68
CA TRP A 20 -22.30 0.44 19.15
C TRP A 20 -23.46 0.97 20.00
N THR A 21 -23.21 1.53 21.18
CA THR A 21 -24.29 2.09 22.02
C THR A 21 -24.85 3.40 21.51
N GLN A 22 -24.13 4.12 20.63
CA GLN A 22 -24.61 5.39 20.06
C GLN A 22 -25.24 5.29 18.66
N VAL A 23 -24.94 4.23 17.89
CA VAL A 23 -25.44 4.07 16.51
C VAL A 23 -26.86 3.45 16.45
N ARG A 24 -27.37 2.94 17.55
CA ARG A 24 -28.71 2.31 17.62
C ARG A 24 -29.91 3.20 17.22
N HIS A 25 -29.71 4.50 16.99
CA HIS A 25 -30.81 5.44 16.72
C HIS A 25 -30.87 6.01 15.30
N LYS A 26 -29.98 5.65 14.37
CA LYS A 26 -29.99 6.15 12.98
C LYS A 26 -29.91 5.01 11.95
N CYS A 27 -31.01 4.24 11.82
CA CYS A 27 -31.12 3.20 10.82
C CYS A 27 -31.82 3.71 9.55
N ASP A 28 -31.24 4.65 8.82
CA ASP A 28 -31.68 5.02 7.48
C ASP A 28 -30.58 4.81 6.42
N ILE A 29 -29.77 3.75 6.61
CA ILE A 29 -28.82 3.33 5.58
C ILE A 29 -29.61 2.67 4.46
N ASN A 30 -29.70 3.38 3.32
CA ASN A 30 -30.34 2.89 2.11
C ASN A 30 -29.27 2.36 1.14
N SER A 31 -29.58 1.29 0.40
CA SER A 31 -28.68 0.70 -0.61
C SER A 31 -28.20 1.72 -1.64
N TYR A 32 -29.02 2.69 -2.02
CA TYR A 32 -28.64 3.78 -2.94
C TYR A 32 -27.53 4.67 -2.35
N LYS A 33 -27.71 5.13 -1.10
CA LYS A 33 -26.69 5.97 -0.41
C LYS A 33 -25.39 5.20 -0.19
N LEU A 34 -25.46 3.92 0.18
CA LEU A 34 -24.27 3.08 0.32
C LEU A 34 -23.52 2.93 -1.01
N ARG A 35 -24.22 2.69 -2.11
CA ARG A 35 -23.61 2.61 -3.45
C ARG A 35 -22.98 3.94 -3.86
N GLN A 36 -23.64 5.06 -3.60
CA GLN A 36 -23.12 6.39 -3.88
C GLN A 36 -21.84 6.65 -3.06
N PHE A 37 -21.86 6.39 -1.76
CA PHE A 37 -20.69 6.49 -0.88
C PHE A 37 -19.51 5.66 -1.38
N MET A 38 -19.76 4.40 -1.78
CA MET A 38 -18.72 3.53 -2.31
C MET A 38 -18.15 4.06 -3.63
N ALA A 39 -19.00 4.58 -4.52
CA ALA A 39 -18.57 5.16 -5.79
C ALA A 39 -17.69 6.40 -5.59
N GLU A 40 -18.08 7.31 -4.69
CA GLU A 40 -17.35 8.54 -4.36
C GLU A 40 -15.97 8.24 -3.73
N ASN A 41 -15.87 7.16 -2.95
CA ASN A 41 -14.61 6.74 -2.32
C ASN A 41 -13.82 5.71 -3.14
N GLY A 42 -14.26 5.40 -4.37
CA GLY A 42 -13.57 4.43 -5.25
C GLY A 42 -13.56 3.00 -4.72
N LEU A 43 -14.46 2.66 -3.79
CA LEU A 43 -14.56 1.35 -3.17
C LEU A 43 -15.37 0.39 -4.05
N LYS A 44 -14.88 -0.83 -4.26
CA LYS A 44 -15.58 -1.88 -5.01
C LYS A 44 -16.03 -2.97 -4.05
N GLY A 45 -17.31 -3.03 -3.76
CA GLY A 45 -17.89 -4.11 -2.94
C GLY A 45 -18.20 -5.36 -3.76
N SER A 46 -18.23 -6.50 -3.07
CA SER A 46 -18.67 -7.77 -3.66
C SER A 46 -20.14 -7.68 -4.09
N PRO A 47 -20.49 -8.05 -5.34
CA PRO A 47 -21.88 -8.02 -5.81
C PRO A 47 -22.83 -8.91 -4.97
N HIS A 48 -22.30 -9.99 -4.41
CA HIS A 48 -23.08 -10.89 -3.55
C HIS A 48 -23.47 -10.22 -2.23
N LEU A 49 -22.55 -9.51 -1.59
CA LEU A 49 -22.81 -8.81 -0.33
C LEU A 49 -23.77 -7.63 -0.53
N MET A 50 -23.70 -6.94 -1.68
CA MET A 50 -24.65 -5.88 -2.02
C MET A 50 -26.07 -6.42 -2.20
N LYS A 51 -26.25 -7.60 -2.82
CA LYS A 51 -27.56 -8.26 -2.91
C LYS A 51 -28.09 -8.68 -1.54
N SER A 52 -27.25 -9.23 -0.67
CA SER A 52 -27.64 -9.59 0.69
C SER A 52 -28.07 -8.36 1.50
N PHE A 53 -27.43 -7.22 1.29
CA PHE A 53 -27.82 -5.94 1.90
C PHE A 53 -29.22 -5.50 1.42
N GLU A 54 -29.48 -5.55 0.11
CA GLU A 54 -30.78 -5.19 -0.48
C GLU A 54 -31.90 -6.08 0.02
N THR A 55 -31.66 -7.38 0.22
CA THR A 55 -32.65 -8.31 0.79
C THR A 55 -33.00 -7.94 2.23
N ILE A 56 -32.00 -7.67 3.07
CA ILE A 56 -32.23 -7.27 4.46
C ILE A 56 -32.92 -5.91 4.55
N GLU A 57 -32.59 -4.97 3.66
CA GLU A 57 -33.27 -3.67 3.56
C GLU A 57 -34.75 -3.83 3.22
N HIS A 58 -35.07 -4.73 2.29
CA HIS A 58 -36.46 -5.04 1.92
C HIS A 58 -37.24 -5.64 3.11
N GLU A 59 -36.66 -6.64 3.81
CA GLU A 59 -37.24 -7.26 5.00
C GLU A 59 -37.52 -6.22 6.11
N LEU A 60 -36.56 -5.28 6.34
CA LEU A 60 -36.75 -4.19 7.30
C LEU A 60 -37.87 -3.22 6.92
N ASN A 61 -38.03 -2.92 5.62
CA ASN A 61 -39.11 -2.05 5.16
C ASN A 61 -40.47 -2.74 5.25
N GLU A 62 -40.55 -4.06 5.02
CA GLU A 62 -41.77 -4.83 5.26
C GLU A 62 -42.18 -4.81 6.73
N LEU A 63 -41.22 -4.99 7.66
CA LEU A 63 -41.52 -4.90 9.10
C LEU A 63 -42.01 -3.50 9.51
N LYS A 64 -41.49 -2.42 8.90
CA LYS A 64 -42.02 -1.07 9.17
C LYS A 64 -43.47 -0.89 8.75
N THR A 65 -43.89 -1.55 7.67
CA THR A 65 -45.30 -1.50 7.23
C THR A 65 -46.22 -2.30 8.16
N ILE A 66 -45.73 -3.41 8.72
CA ILE A 66 -46.48 -4.25 9.68
C ILE A 66 -46.62 -3.52 11.03
N ASP A 67 -45.55 -2.85 11.52
CA ASP A 67 -45.56 -2.08 12.76
C ASP A 67 -46.61 -0.97 12.74
N GLY A 68 -46.83 -0.34 11.56
CA GLY A 68 -47.90 0.65 11.35
C GLY A 68 -49.30 0.09 11.39
N SER A 69 -49.52 -1.19 11.06
CA SER A 69 -50.82 -1.84 11.00
C SER A 69 -51.19 -2.60 12.30
N ALA A 70 -50.23 -3.01 13.12
CA ALA A 70 -50.37 -3.83 14.33
C ALA A 70 -50.56 -2.99 15.61
N ALA A 71 -51.25 -1.87 15.55
CA ALA A 71 -51.35 -0.90 16.63
C ALA A 71 -52.06 -1.41 17.92
N GLU A 72 -52.71 -2.56 17.93
CA GLU A 72 -53.57 -3.02 19.05
C GLU A 72 -52.97 -4.21 19.84
N ASP A 73 -52.04 -5.02 19.31
CA ASP A 73 -51.56 -6.23 19.97
C ASP A 73 -50.14 -6.08 20.54
N GLN A 74 -50.00 -6.17 21.86
CA GLN A 74 -48.73 -5.96 22.58
C GLN A 74 -47.73 -7.09 22.32
N GLU A 75 -48.19 -8.33 22.08
CA GLU A 75 -47.33 -9.47 21.75
C GLU A 75 -46.72 -9.34 20.35
N ILE A 76 -47.50 -8.87 19.38
CA ILE A 76 -47.05 -8.64 18.01
C ILE A 76 -45.97 -7.52 17.99
N ARG A 77 -46.14 -6.46 18.78
CA ARG A 77 -45.15 -5.38 18.90
C ARG A 77 -43.83 -5.88 19.48
N GLN A 78 -43.87 -6.78 20.48
CA GLN A 78 -42.64 -7.35 21.04
C GLN A 78 -41.92 -8.25 20.03
N LEU A 79 -42.63 -9.05 19.26
CA LEU A 79 -42.08 -9.88 18.19
C LEU A 79 -41.44 -9.01 17.09
N VAL A 80 -42.15 -8.00 16.60
CA VAL A 80 -41.66 -7.06 15.59
C VAL A 80 -40.40 -6.32 16.10
N ALA A 81 -40.39 -5.91 17.38
CA ALA A 81 -39.22 -5.25 17.98
C ALA A 81 -38.01 -6.18 18.06
N THR A 82 -38.18 -7.45 18.43
CA THR A 82 -37.10 -8.43 18.46
C THR A 82 -36.55 -8.72 17.07
N GLU A 83 -37.42 -8.98 16.10
CA GLU A 83 -37.04 -9.25 14.72
C GLU A 83 -36.36 -8.05 14.06
N ARG A 84 -36.84 -6.83 14.35
CA ARG A 84 -36.19 -5.59 13.91
C ARG A 84 -34.77 -5.44 14.47
N THR A 85 -34.54 -5.82 15.74
CA THR A 85 -33.17 -5.78 16.32
C THR A 85 -32.26 -6.81 15.65
N GLU A 86 -32.74 -8.02 15.38
CA GLU A 86 -31.98 -9.05 14.70
C GLU A 86 -31.61 -8.65 13.26
N LEU A 87 -32.57 -8.08 12.51
CA LEU A 87 -32.32 -7.61 11.14
C LEU A 87 -31.37 -6.42 11.11
N THR A 88 -31.46 -5.49 12.07
CA THR A 88 -30.51 -4.38 12.17
C THR A 88 -29.10 -4.87 12.50
N ASP A 89 -28.95 -5.88 13.35
CA ASP A 89 -27.65 -6.50 13.64
C ASP A 89 -27.08 -7.23 12.41
N ARG A 90 -27.92 -7.93 11.64
CA ARG A 90 -27.54 -8.55 10.36
C ARG A 90 -27.15 -7.53 9.31
N LEU A 91 -27.88 -6.43 9.20
CA LEU A 91 -27.56 -5.33 8.26
C LEU A 91 -26.21 -4.70 8.60
N THR A 92 -25.93 -4.44 9.87
CA THR A 92 -24.64 -3.88 10.30
C THR A 92 -23.48 -4.82 10.02
N GLN A 93 -23.64 -6.13 10.26
CA GLN A 93 -22.65 -7.14 9.89
C GLN A 93 -22.42 -7.21 8.38
N CYS A 94 -23.47 -7.05 7.57
CA CYS A 94 -23.37 -7.01 6.13
C CYS A 94 -22.58 -5.78 5.65
N VAL A 95 -22.86 -4.59 6.20
CA VAL A 95 -22.09 -3.36 5.92
C VAL A 95 -20.61 -3.53 6.28
N ASP A 96 -20.31 -4.09 7.44
CA ASP A 96 -18.93 -4.36 7.85
C ASP A 96 -18.21 -5.32 6.90
N SER A 97 -18.95 -6.32 6.41
CA SER A 97 -18.39 -7.27 5.43
C SER A 97 -18.15 -6.61 4.07
N ILE A 98 -19.06 -5.74 3.61
CA ILE A 98 -18.90 -4.96 2.37
C ILE A 98 -17.68 -4.03 2.47
N ILE A 99 -17.55 -3.30 3.58
CA ILE A 99 -16.41 -2.41 3.82
C ILE A 99 -15.11 -3.22 3.88
N GLY A 100 -15.12 -4.36 4.57
CA GLY A 100 -13.96 -5.24 4.68
C GLY A 100 -13.51 -5.80 3.33
N ASP A 101 -14.44 -6.24 2.49
CA ASP A 101 -14.16 -6.73 1.14
C ASP A 101 -13.67 -5.59 0.22
N ALA A 102 -14.32 -4.42 0.30
CA ALA A 102 -13.92 -3.25 -0.47
C ALA A 102 -12.50 -2.78 -0.12
N MET A 103 -12.12 -2.83 1.16
CA MET A 103 -10.76 -2.54 1.60
C MET A 103 -9.75 -3.60 1.16
N ALA A 104 -10.15 -4.88 1.13
CA ALA A 104 -9.30 -5.95 0.63
C ALA A 104 -9.00 -5.82 -0.87
N VAL A 105 -9.95 -5.25 -1.64
CA VAL A 105 -9.80 -5.03 -3.10
C VAL A 105 -9.10 -3.70 -3.42
N ALA A 106 -9.31 -2.66 -2.60
CA ALA A 106 -8.81 -1.31 -2.89
C ALA A 106 -7.31 -1.16 -2.69
N ASP A 107 -6.69 -1.97 -1.82
CA ASP A 107 -5.29 -1.77 -1.43
C ASP A 107 -4.40 -2.98 -1.74
N ASP A 108 -3.18 -2.69 -2.17
CA ASP A 108 -1.91 -3.39 -2.00
C ASP A 108 -1.82 -4.92 -2.25
N HIS A 109 -2.94 -5.67 -2.26
CA HIS A 109 -2.92 -7.10 -2.65
C HIS A 109 -2.52 -7.31 -4.11
N LEU A 110 -2.72 -6.27 -4.95
CA LEU A 110 -2.31 -6.26 -6.35
C LEU A 110 -0.82 -5.91 -6.53
N ILE A 111 -0.16 -5.41 -5.47
CA ILE A 111 1.26 -5.07 -5.52
C ILE A 111 2.04 -6.29 -5.05
N GLY A 112 2.38 -7.14 -6.00
CA GLY A 112 3.18 -8.35 -5.77
C GLY A 112 4.67 -8.10 -5.67
N GLU A 113 5.16 -6.86 -5.80
CA GLU A 113 6.58 -6.55 -5.80
C GLU A 113 6.89 -5.26 -5.06
N CYS A 114 7.94 -5.26 -4.24
CA CYS A 114 8.40 -4.08 -3.52
C CYS A 114 9.92 -4.02 -3.45
N CYS A 115 10.45 -2.80 -3.37
CA CYS A 115 11.84 -2.52 -3.09
C CYS A 115 12.00 -2.11 -1.63
N LEU A 116 12.83 -2.83 -0.89
CA LEU A 116 13.17 -2.57 0.51
C LEU A 116 14.59 -2.07 0.58
N ASP A 117 14.78 -0.82 1.00
CA ASP A 117 16.08 -0.18 1.16
C ASP A 117 16.40 -0.03 2.64
N VAL A 118 17.57 -0.48 3.05
CA VAL A 118 18.10 -0.31 4.40
C VAL A 118 19.35 0.57 4.33
N ASN A 119 19.30 1.71 5.02
CA ASN A 119 20.43 2.64 5.06
C ASN A 119 20.94 2.81 6.49
N CYS A 120 22.25 2.95 6.65
CA CYS A 120 22.80 3.28 7.95
C CYS A 120 22.41 4.72 8.34
N GLY A 121 22.02 4.88 9.59
CA GLY A 121 21.70 6.18 10.19
C GLY A 121 22.86 6.72 11.04
N VAL A 122 22.53 7.24 12.21
CA VAL A 122 23.49 7.79 13.14
C VAL A 122 24.13 6.68 13.98
N GLY A 123 25.48 6.61 14.05
CA GLY A 123 26.20 5.65 14.88
C GLY A 123 27.51 5.09 14.30
N GLY A 124 27.93 5.57 13.12
CA GLY A 124 29.20 5.18 12.49
C GLY A 124 29.25 3.67 12.18
N GLN A 125 30.36 3.01 12.50
CA GLN A 125 30.59 1.58 12.22
C GLN A 125 29.51 0.68 12.85
N GLU A 126 29.03 1.02 14.02
CA GLU A 126 28.00 0.25 14.72
C GLU A 126 26.65 0.31 13.97
N ALA A 127 26.31 1.47 13.40
CA ALA A 127 25.13 1.60 12.56
C ALA A 127 25.24 0.76 11.28
N MET A 128 26.43 0.69 10.66
CA MET A 128 26.67 -0.15 9.49
C MET A 128 26.53 -1.66 9.79
N LEU A 129 27.04 -2.10 10.94
CA LEU A 129 26.88 -3.49 11.39
C LEU A 129 25.41 -3.82 11.64
N PHE A 130 24.69 -2.92 12.32
CA PHE A 130 23.26 -3.10 12.57
C PHE A 130 22.43 -3.11 11.28
N THR A 131 22.79 -2.25 10.31
CA THR A 131 22.14 -2.23 8.97
C THR A 131 22.25 -3.59 8.28
N LYS A 132 23.45 -4.20 8.31
CA LYS A 132 23.66 -5.53 7.73
C LYS A 132 22.86 -6.60 8.46
N GLU A 133 22.91 -6.62 9.79
CA GLU A 133 22.14 -7.58 10.59
C GLU A 133 20.64 -7.46 10.33
N LEU A 134 20.11 -6.23 10.24
CA LEU A 134 18.70 -5.98 9.92
C LEU A 134 18.34 -6.44 8.50
N PHE A 135 19.24 -6.22 7.54
CA PHE A 135 19.07 -6.72 6.17
C PHE A 135 18.98 -8.26 6.14
N ASP A 136 19.86 -8.94 6.88
CA ASP A 136 19.88 -10.41 6.98
C ASP A 136 18.56 -10.95 7.59
N VAL A 137 17.94 -10.23 8.54
CA VAL A 137 16.62 -10.56 9.08
C VAL A 137 15.55 -10.51 7.99
N TYR A 138 15.58 -9.50 7.10
CA TYR A 138 14.61 -9.43 5.99
C TYR A 138 14.83 -10.52 4.95
N VAL A 139 16.08 -10.88 4.65
CA VAL A 139 16.40 -12.01 3.77
C VAL A 139 15.84 -13.32 4.36
N SER A 140 16.02 -13.52 5.67
CA SER A 140 15.46 -14.70 6.37
C SER A 140 13.93 -14.71 6.33
N LEU A 141 13.28 -13.55 6.46
CA LEU A 141 11.83 -13.43 6.32
C LEU A 141 11.36 -13.80 4.92
N CYS A 142 12.06 -13.38 3.88
CA CYS A 142 11.74 -13.75 2.50
C CYS A 142 11.81 -15.27 2.30
N ALA A 143 12.86 -15.91 2.82
CA ALA A 143 13.01 -17.36 2.76
C ALA A 143 11.88 -18.07 3.52
N HIS A 144 11.51 -17.61 4.72
CA HIS A 144 10.43 -18.17 5.53
C HIS A 144 9.05 -18.06 4.83
N LYS A 145 8.80 -16.94 4.14
CA LYS A 145 7.55 -16.70 3.40
C LYS A 145 7.53 -17.28 1.99
N ASN A 146 8.62 -17.90 1.54
CA ASN A 146 8.81 -18.34 0.16
C ASN A 146 8.61 -17.21 -0.85
N TRP A 147 9.03 -15.99 -0.52
CA TRP A 147 9.06 -14.88 -1.45
C TRP A 147 10.33 -14.94 -2.29
N ASN A 148 10.21 -14.64 -3.58
CA ASN A 148 11.38 -14.46 -4.44
C ASN A 148 12.03 -13.12 -4.08
N TYR A 149 13.35 -13.11 -3.98
CA TYR A 149 14.09 -11.89 -3.72
C TYR A 149 15.37 -11.80 -4.55
N SER A 150 15.77 -10.59 -4.86
CA SER A 150 17.05 -10.28 -5.50
C SER A 150 17.70 -9.09 -4.82
N VAL A 151 19.00 -9.18 -4.57
CA VAL A 151 19.77 -8.05 -4.04
C VAL A 151 20.04 -7.10 -5.18
N ALA A 152 19.49 -5.89 -5.09
CA ALA A 152 19.66 -4.86 -6.12
C ALA A 152 20.93 -4.07 -5.91
N ASP A 153 21.26 -3.74 -4.65
CA ASP A 153 22.48 -3.03 -4.28
C ASP A 153 22.92 -3.44 -2.88
N ASN A 154 24.23 -3.47 -2.65
CA ASN A 154 24.80 -3.78 -1.34
C ASN A 154 26.17 -3.14 -1.19
N ASP A 155 26.19 -1.91 -0.66
CA ASP A 155 27.42 -1.16 -0.37
C ASP A 155 28.00 -1.61 0.98
N CYS A 156 28.78 -2.70 0.94
CA CYS A 156 29.47 -3.23 2.11
C CYS A 156 30.82 -2.56 2.33
N ASP A 157 31.05 -2.07 3.54
CA ASP A 157 32.37 -1.63 3.96
C ASP A 157 33.24 -2.85 4.28
N THR A 158 34.30 -3.07 3.47
CA THR A 158 35.22 -4.20 3.61
C THR A 158 36.03 -4.15 4.90
N VAL A 159 36.27 -2.97 5.47
CA VAL A 159 37.03 -2.77 6.68
C VAL A 159 36.20 -3.00 7.95
N ALA A 160 35.02 -2.43 8.00
CA ALA A 160 34.12 -2.54 9.16
C ALA A 160 33.24 -3.77 9.13
N GLY A 161 33.10 -4.44 7.98
CA GLY A 161 32.24 -5.62 7.80
C GLY A 161 30.74 -5.34 7.85
N GLY A 162 30.33 -4.07 7.86
CA GLY A 162 28.94 -3.60 7.86
C GLY A 162 28.49 -3.13 6.48
N SER A 163 27.24 -2.72 6.35
CA SER A 163 26.69 -2.13 5.12
C SER A 163 26.24 -0.69 5.35
N ARG A 164 26.59 0.21 4.41
CA ARG A 164 26.09 1.59 4.41
C ARG A 164 24.71 1.67 3.79
N HIS A 165 24.50 0.92 2.73
CA HIS A 165 23.27 0.83 2.00
C HIS A 165 23.07 -0.60 1.49
N SER A 166 21.87 -1.14 1.62
CA SER A 166 21.50 -2.41 1.03
C SER A 166 20.07 -2.31 0.50
N SER A 167 19.85 -2.80 -0.71
CA SER A 167 18.56 -2.77 -1.37
C SER A 167 18.14 -4.17 -1.82
N LEU A 168 16.90 -4.52 -1.52
CA LEU A 168 16.31 -5.82 -1.80
C LEU A 168 15.03 -5.64 -2.61
N ILE A 169 14.94 -6.26 -3.77
CA ILE A 169 13.70 -6.36 -4.53
C ILE A 169 13.04 -7.68 -4.15
N ILE A 170 11.80 -7.60 -3.67
CA ILE A 170 11.05 -8.73 -3.14
C ILE A 170 9.79 -8.90 -3.95
N SER A 171 9.53 -10.12 -4.46
CA SER A 171 8.33 -10.47 -5.21
C SER A 171 7.60 -11.61 -4.52
N GLY A 172 6.31 -11.40 -4.23
CA GLY A 172 5.49 -12.42 -3.58
C GLY A 172 4.13 -11.90 -3.16
N THR A 173 3.27 -12.82 -2.77
CA THR A 173 1.92 -12.46 -2.29
C THR A 173 2.01 -11.67 -1.00
N ASP A 174 1.31 -10.53 -0.94
CA ASP A 174 1.21 -9.66 0.25
C ASP A 174 2.55 -9.08 0.75
N CYS A 175 3.65 -9.14 -0.05
CA CYS A 175 4.96 -8.68 0.42
C CYS A 175 4.96 -7.19 0.77
N TYR A 176 4.43 -6.33 -0.09
CA TYR A 176 4.35 -4.90 0.18
C TYR A 176 3.43 -4.60 1.37
N ARG A 177 2.27 -5.28 1.45
CA ARG A 177 1.30 -5.09 2.52
C ARG A 177 1.88 -5.30 3.92
N LEU A 178 2.73 -6.31 4.07
CA LEU A 178 3.38 -6.61 5.34
C LEU A 178 4.60 -5.71 5.56
N LEU A 179 5.48 -5.61 4.56
CA LEU A 179 6.77 -4.92 4.72
C LEU A 179 6.63 -3.40 4.85
N ARG A 180 5.57 -2.77 4.34
CA ARG A 180 5.35 -1.31 4.51
C ARG A 180 5.40 -0.84 5.96
N HIS A 181 5.08 -1.74 6.91
CA HIS A 181 5.14 -1.44 8.34
C HIS A 181 6.57 -1.36 8.87
N GLU A 182 7.56 -1.84 8.13
CA GLU A 182 8.97 -1.72 8.48
C GLU A 182 9.58 -0.36 8.07
N ALA A 183 8.86 0.42 7.26
CA ALA A 183 9.34 1.73 6.83
C ALA A 183 9.46 2.71 8.01
N GLY A 184 10.68 3.23 8.24
CA GLY A 184 10.98 4.19 9.30
C GLY A 184 12.36 4.00 9.92
N VAL A 185 12.53 4.53 11.14
CA VAL A 185 13.80 4.51 11.85
C VAL A 185 13.84 3.38 12.89
N HIS A 186 14.78 2.48 12.75
CA HIS A 186 15.08 1.40 13.68
C HIS A 186 16.24 1.80 14.57
N ARG A 187 16.08 1.70 15.87
CA ARG A 187 17.09 2.09 16.85
C ARG A 187 17.64 0.87 17.60
N VAL A 188 18.94 0.73 17.64
CA VAL A 188 19.62 -0.30 18.44
C VAL A 188 20.36 0.32 19.62
N GLN A 189 20.28 -0.35 20.75
CA GLN A 189 21.01 -0.02 21.99
C GLN A 189 21.80 -1.26 22.40
N ARG A 190 23.13 -1.25 22.21
CA ARG A 190 24.01 -2.34 22.60
C ARG A 190 25.42 -1.83 22.88
N PHE A 191 26.23 -2.70 23.49
CA PHE A 191 27.67 -2.46 23.60
C PHE A 191 28.31 -2.76 22.24
N PRO A 192 28.96 -1.78 21.59
CA PRO A 192 29.62 -2.02 20.33
C PRO A 192 30.83 -2.94 20.48
N LYS A 193 31.19 -3.64 19.40
CA LYS A 193 32.40 -4.49 19.39
C LYS A 193 33.70 -3.68 19.63
N THR A 194 33.66 -2.38 19.32
CA THR A 194 34.80 -1.44 19.44
C THR A 194 34.95 -0.80 20.82
N ASP A 195 33.85 -0.70 21.59
CA ASP A 195 33.86 -0.12 22.94
C ASP A 195 32.89 -0.90 23.85
N ARG A 196 33.43 -1.71 24.76
CA ARG A 196 32.65 -2.56 25.68
C ARG A 196 32.20 -1.86 26.95
N HIS A 197 32.56 -0.60 27.14
CA HIS A 197 32.35 0.12 28.41
C HIS A 197 31.05 0.96 28.38
N ARG A 198 30.56 1.31 27.19
CA ARG A 198 29.37 2.18 27.05
C ARG A 198 28.34 1.59 26.12
N VAL A 199 27.06 1.73 26.49
CA VAL A 199 25.95 1.41 25.60
C VAL A 199 25.88 2.50 24.52
N HIS A 200 26.03 2.10 23.27
CA HIS A 200 25.85 2.99 22.13
C HIS A 200 24.42 2.90 21.59
N THR A 201 23.94 4.02 21.10
CA THR A 201 22.64 4.11 20.43
C THR A 201 22.87 4.43 18.97
N SER A 202 22.62 3.45 18.12
CA SER A 202 22.74 3.58 16.66
C SER A 202 21.39 3.43 15.98
N THR A 203 21.29 3.94 14.76
CA THR A 203 20.07 3.89 13.97
C THR A 203 20.32 3.34 12.59
N ALA A 204 19.35 2.61 12.05
CA ALA A 204 19.22 2.26 10.65
C ALA A 204 17.86 2.75 10.14
N THR A 205 17.77 3.12 8.89
CA THR A 205 16.53 3.58 8.28
C THR A 205 16.08 2.58 7.22
N VAL A 206 14.84 2.23 7.24
CA VAL A 206 14.20 1.34 6.27
C VAL A 206 13.19 2.12 5.44
N ALA A 207 13.25 1.95 4.13
CA ALA A 207 12.23 2.47 3.23
C ALA A 207 11.66 1.32 2.38
N VAL A 208 10.36 1.30 2.20
CA VAL A 208 9.66 0.28 1.41
C VAL A 208 8.83 0.96 0.33
N ILE A 209 9.15 0.64 -0.92
CA ILE A 209 8.51 1.25 -2.09
C ILE A 209 7.84 0.16 -2.92
N PRO A 210 6.56 0.35 -3.29
CA PRO A 210 5.89 -0.58 -4.18
C PRO A 210 6.46 -0.47 -5.60
N VAL A 211 6.82 -1.60 -6.21
CA VAL A 211 7.21 -1.65 -7.62
C VAL A 211 5.94 -1.83 -8.45
N ARG A 212 5.60 -0.81 -9.23
CA ARG A 212 4.48 -0.86 -10.18
C ARG A 212 5.05 -0.91 -11.59
N HIS A 213 4.65 -1.91 -12.35
CA HIS A 213 4.99 -2.05 -13.76
C HIS A 213 3.94 -1.34 -14.61
N ASP A 214 3.98 -0.01 -14.63
CA ASP A 214 3.07 0.77 -15.47
C ASP A 214 3.59 0.73 -16.92
N VAL A 215 2.98 -0.08 -17.75
CA VAL A 215 3.20 -0.07 -19.20
C VAL A 215 2.38 1.08 -19.78
N ILE A 216 3.05 2.09 -20.34
CA ILE A 216 2.36 3.17 -21.05
C ILE A 216 1.94 2.64 -22.40
N ASP A 217 0.66 2.37 -22.56
CA ASP A 217 0.07 2.01 -23.84
C ASP A 217 -0.26 3.29 -24.63
N ILE A 218 0.52 3.54 -25.69
CA ILE A 218 0.32 4.68 -26.57
C ILE A 218 -0.64 4.24 -27.69
N LYS A 219 -1.86 4.74 -27.62
CA LYS A 219 -2.91 4.44 -28.61
C LYS A 219 -2.71 5.27 -29.87
N ASP A 220 -2.86 4.66 -31.04
CA ASP A 220 -2.71 5.34 -32.33
C ASP A 220 -3.64 6.53 -32.52
N LYS A 221 -4.82 6.51 -31.90
CA LYS A 221 -5.79 7.63 -31.92
C LYS A 221 -5.30 8.90 -31.22
N ASP A 222 -4.31 8.77 -30.32
CA ASP A 222 -3.75 9.88 -29.56
C ASP A 222 -2.53 10.51 -30.25
N LEU A 223 -2.18 10.00 -31.45
CA LEU A 223 -1.05 10.44 -32.27
C LEU A 223 -1.51 11.30 -33.42
N VAL A 224 -0.94 12.50 -33.52
CA VAL A 224 -1.15 13.42 -34.65
C VAL A 224 0.13 13.46 -35.47
N PHE A 225 0.01 13.07 -36.73
CA PHE A 225 1.13 13.09 -37.69
C PHE A 225 1.05 14.33 -38.55
N THR A 226 2.15 15.07 -38.70
CA THR A 226 2.32 16.19 -39.61
C THR A 226 3.53 15.92 -40.49
N MET A 227 3.34 16.04 -41.79
CA MET A 227 4.39 15.80 -42.78
C MET A 227 4.87 17.15 -43.32
N THR A 228 6.17 17.37 -43.30
CA THR A 228 6.79 18.62 -43.77
C THR A 228 7.99 18.31 -44.69
N THR A 229 8.46 19.32 -45.38
CA THR A 229 9.71 19.22 -46.13
C THR A 229 10.88 19.15 -45.19
N SER A 230 11.88 18.33 -45.51
CA SER A 230 13.12 18.25 -44.73
C SER A 230 13.88 19.58 -44.81
N GLN A 231 14.46 19.98 -43.66
CA GLN A 231 15.30 21.16 -43.57
C GLN A 231 16.78 20.76 -43.74
N GLY A 232 17.49 21.37 -44.66
CA GLY A 232 18.90 21.11 -44.87
C GLY A 232 19.37 21.54 -46.29
N ALA A 233 20.68 21.52 -46.52
CA ALA A 233 21.28 21.76 -47.79
C ALA A 233 20.91 20.65 -48.79
N GLY A 234 20.18 20.94 -49.83
CA GLY A 234 19.73 19.96 -50.81
C GLY A 234 19.16 20.62 -52.07
N GLY A 235 18.99 19.82 -53.15
CA GLY A 235 18.43 20.26 -54.43
C GLY A 235 16.90 20.25 -54.44
N GLN A 236 16.33 20.36 -55.65
CA GLN A 236 14.86 20.45 -55.87
C GLN A 236 14.05 19.30 -55.23
N HIS A 237 14.63 18.10 -55.12
CA HIS A 237 13.97 16.95 -54.53
C HIS A 237 13.72 17.13 -53.02
N VAL A 238 14.69 17.66 -52.26
CA VAL A 238 14.57 17.88 -50.81
C VAL A 238 13.51 18.94 -50.49
N ASN A 239 13.43 19.98 -51.31
CA ASN A 239 12.50 21.10 -51.12
C ASN A 239 11.07 20.83 -51.58
N ARG A 240 10.83 19.74 -52.37
CA ARG A 240 9.50 19.40 -52.88
C ARG A 240 8.84 18.20 -52.21
N THR A 241 9.65 17.30 -51.64
CA THR A 241 9.12 16.05 -51.04
C THR A 241 8.92 16.21 -49.54
N LEU A 242 7.74 15.79 -49.04
CA LEU A 242 7.38 15.80 -47.62
C LEU A 242 7.97 14.57 -46.90
N THR A 243 9.29 14.54 -46.74
CA THR A 243 10.00 13.41 -46.14
C THR A 243 10.16 13.53 -44.63
N CYS A 244 10.12 14.74 -44.05
CA CYS A 244 10.16 14.95 -42.62
C CYS A 244 8.80 14.60 -41.99
N VAL A 245 8.82 13.79 -40.97
CA VAL A 245 7.62 13.38 -40.21
C VAL A 245 7.72 13.91 -38.80
N ARG A 246 6.72 14.69 -38.41
CA ARG A 246 6.53 15.18 -37.04
C ARG A 246 5.36 14.45 -36.41
N VAL A 247 5.56 13.90 -35.23
CA VAL A 247 4.56 13.16 -34.45
C VAL A 247 4.33 13.90 -33.14
N LYS A 248 3.07 14.18 -32.83
CA LYS A 248 2.64 14.76 -31.54
C LYS A 248 1.74 13.80 -30.83
N HIS A 249 2.03 13.54 -29.54
CA HIS A 249 1.13 12.82 -28.66
C HIS A 249 0.19 13.82 -27.96
N SER A 250 -1.10 13.75 -28.27
CA SER A 250 -2.12 14.73 -27.83
C SER A 250 -2.22 14.85 -26.30
N PRO A 251 -2.27 13.76 -25.50
CA PRO A 251 -2.44 13.87 -24.05
C PRO A 251 -1.24 14.48 -23.31
N THR A 252 0.00 14.20 -23.78
CA THR A 252 1.22 14.70 -23.11
C THR A 252 1.77 15.96 -23.76
N GLY A 253 1.31 16.30 -24.98
CA GLY A 253 1.83 17.43 -25.74
C GLY A 253 3.25 17.21 -26.32
N VAL A 254 3.89 16.08 -26.06
CA VAL A 254 5.23 15.75 -26.55
C VAL A 254 5.23 15.65 -28.06
N THR A 255 6.21 16.29 -28.67
CA THR A 255 6.37 16.32 -30.14
C THR A 255 7.77 15.85 -30.49
N THR A 256 7.85 14.96 -31.48
CA THR A 256 9.14 14.50 -32.05
C THR A 256 9.11 14.62 -33.54
N GLU A 257 10.26 14.85 -34.14
CA GLU A 257 10.42 14.90 -35.59
C GLU A 257 11.57 14.01 -36.05
N CYS A 258 11.44 13.50 -37.27
CA CYS A 258 12.49 12.70 -37.92
C CYS A 258 12.59 13.02 -39.40
N GLN A 259 13.82 13.28 -39.84
CA GLN A 259 14.18 13.57 -41.22
C GLN A 259 15.46 12.84 -41.67
N GLU A 260 15.77 11.69 -41.01
CA GLU A 260 17.06 11.01 -41.19
C GLU A 260 17.16 10.24 -42.51
N THR A 261 16.03 9.76 -43.03
CA THR A 261 16.01 8.95 -44.25
C THR A 261 15.23 9.60 -45.38
N ARG A 262 15.45 9.09 -46.60
CA ARG A 262 14.66 9.53 -47.79
C ARG A 262 13.24 8.96 -47.76
N SER A 263 12.98 7.93 -47.00
CA SER A 263 11.69 7.24 -46.91
C SER A 263 10.84 7.83 -45.80
N GLN A 264 9.70 8.40 -46.16
CA GLN A 264 8.68 8.92 -45.24
C GLN A 264 8.21 7.83 -44.24
N LEU A 265 8.03 6.57 -44.73
CA LEU A 265 7.60 5.45 -43.89
C LEU A 265 8.66 5.10 -42.83
N GLN A 266 9.93 5.13 -43.20
CA GLN A 266 11.02 4.88 -42.24
C GLN A 266 11.12 6.03 -41.23
N ASN A 267 11.02 7.28 -41.66
CA ASN A 267 11.01 8.45 -40.78
C ASN A 267 9.82 8.40 -39.79
N LYS A 268 8.65 7.93 -40.24
CA LYS A 268 7.48 7.72 -39.38
C LYS A 268 7.76 6.68 -38.30
N ALA A 269 8.33 5.54 -38.64
CA ALA A 269 8.69 4.48 -37.68
C ALA A 269 9.73 4.98 -36.67
N ILE A 270 10.78 5.67 -37.12
CA ILE A 270 11.82 6.23 -36.25
C ILE A 270 11.23 7.32 -35.33
N ALA A 271 10.40 8.22 -35.86
CA ALA A 271 9.74 9.26 -35.05
C ALA A 271 8.85 8.67 -33.96
N LEU A 272 8.11 7.59 -34.25
CA LEU A 272 7.31 6.84 -33.25
C LEU A 272 8.19 6.20 -32.19
N THR A 273 9.30 5.58 -32.57
CA THR A 273 10.23 4.97 -31.61
C THR A 273 10.85 6.04 -30.70
N LYS A 274 11.26 7.19 -31.25
CA LYS A 274 11.75 8.34 -30.47
C LYS A 274 10.68 8.87 -29.51
N LEU A 275 9.45 9.03 -29.99
CA LEU A 275 8.33 9.48 -29.15
C LEU A 275 8.09 8.54 -27.98
N LYS A 276 8.02 7.22 -28.24
CA LYS A 276 7.86 6.19 -27.19
C LYS A 276 8.99 6.26 -26.16
N ALA A 277 10.22 6.42 -26.59
CA ALA A 277 11.38 6.53 -25.69
C ALA A 277 11.27 7.78 -24.77
N ILE A 278 10.90 8.93 -25.34
CA ILE A 278 10.74 10.17 -24.56
C ILE A 278 9.59 10.07 -23.55
N ILE A 279 8.43 9.54 -23.97
CA ILE A 279 7.29 9.37 -23.06
C ILE A 279 7.64 8.41 -21.93
N ASN A 280 8.29 7.29 -22.24
CA ASN A 280 8.74 6.32 -21.21
C ASN A 280 9.75 6.95 -20.25
N GLN A 281 10.70 7.76 -20.77
CA GLN A 281 11.65 8.46 -19.93
C GLN A 281 10.98 9.47 -19.00
N MET A 282 10.04 10.28 -19.50
CA MET A 282 9.27 11.23 -18.68
C MET A 282 8.48 10.52 -17.57
N ALA A 283 7.85 9.39 -17.89
CA ALA A 283 7.12 8.59 -16.91
C ALA A 283 8.06 8.01 -15.86
N TYR A 284 9.22 7.51 -16.27
CA TYR A 284 10.25 7.00 -15.37
C TYR A 284 10.77 8.10 -14.42
N GLU A 285 11.04 9.30 -14.94
CA GLU A 285 11.49 10.43 -14.13
C GLU A 285 10.42 10.89 -13.13
N LYS A 286 9.15 10.96 -13.58
CA LYS A 286 8.02 11.26 -12.69
C LYS A 286 7.88 10.22 -11.58
N LYS A 287 7.99 8.93 -11.91
CA LYS A 287 7.95 7.84 -10.94
C LYS A 287 9.11 7.95 -9.95
N ARG A 288 10.33 8.12 -10.46
CA ARG A 288 11.53 8.28 -9.63
C ARG A 288 11.41 9.45 -8.65
N SER A 289 10.88 10.59 -9.09
CA SER A 289 10.66 11.75 -8.21
C SER A 289 9.63 11.46 -7.12
N ALA A 290 8.55 10.74 -7.45
CA ALA A 290 7.54 10.30 -6.49
C ALA A 290 8.13 9.31 -5.48
N ASP A 291 8.93 8.33 -5.92
CA ASP A 291 9.60 7.36 -5.07
C ASP A 291 10.57 8.04 -4.09
N VAL A 292 11.36 9.02 -4.57
CA VAL A 292 12.25 9.82 -3.71
C VAL A 292 11.46 10.60 -2.65
N THR A 293 10.32 11.16 -3.03
CA THR A 293 9.45 11.89 -2.09
C THR A 293 8.89 10.94 -1.05
N THR A 294 8.43 9.77 -1.47
CA THR A 294 7.90 8.72 -0.57
C THR A 294 9.00 8.22 0.38
N LYS A 295 10.22 7.95 -0.13
CA LYS A 295 11.37 7.58 0.71
C LYS A 295 11.63 8.63 1.79
N ARG A 296 11.69 9.91 1.40
CA ARG A 296 11.92 11.00 2.35
C ARG A 296 10.82 11.11 3.40
N ALA A 297 9.56 10.95 3.00
CA ALA A 297 8.43 10.96 3.92
C ALA A 297 8.48 9.79 4.93
N GLN A 298 8.91 8.59 4.50
CA GLN A 298 9.04 7.41 5.36
C GLN A 298 10.22 7.51 6.34
N ILE A 299 11.35 8.05 5.89
CA ILE A 299 12.58 8.14 6.69
C ILE A 299 12.54 9.34 7.65
N GLY A 300 11.80 10.41 7.32
CA GLY A 300 11.79 11.65 8.08
C GLY A 300 13.20 12.26 8.16
N ILE A 301 13.58 12.76 9.35
CA ILE A 301 14.90 13.34 9.61
C ILE A 301 15.93 12.26 9.98
N ALA A 302 15.57 10.98 10.03
CA ALA A 302 16.40 9.86 10.49
C ALA A 302 16.98 10.06 11.92
N ALA A 303 16.36 10.94 12.71
CA ALA A 303 16.81 11.25 14.05
C ALA A 303 16.54 10.08 15.02
N ARG A 304 17.34 10.01 16.09
CA ARG A 304 17.13 8.99 17.14
C ARG A 304 15.79 9.12 17.86
N SER A 305 15.12 10.26 17.76
CA SER A 305 13.77 10.52 18.28
C SER A 305 12.68 9.84 17.48
N ASP A 306 12.83 9.74 16.15
CA ASP A 306 11.78 9.34 15.20
C ASP A 306 11.72 7.80 15.03
N LYS A 307 12.09 7.08 16.08
CA LYS A 307 12.16 5.62 16.08
C LYS A 307 10.78 4.98 16.00
N ILE A 308 10.62 4.01 15.12
CA ILE A 308 9.46 3.11 15.10
C ILE A 308 9.68 1.89 15.98
N ARG A 309 10.91 1.35 16.01
CA ARG A 309 11.25 0.16 16.81
C ARG A 309 12.60 0.32 17.49
N THR A 310 12.69 -0.17 18.73
CA THR A 310 13.92 -0.17 19.53
C THR A 310 14.34 -1.60 19.88
N TYR A 311 15.60 -1.91 19.58
CA TYR A 311 16.28 -3.15 19.91
C TYR A 311 17.21 -2.91 21.10
N ASN A 312 16.79 -3.29 22.30
CA ASN A 312 17.53 -3.06 23.54
C ASN A 312 18.22 -4.36 23.98
N PHE A 313 19.47 -4.54 23.60
CA PHE A 313 20.24 -5.75 23.92
C PHE A 313 20.49 -5.93 25.43
N PRO A 314 20.88 -4.90 26.22
CA PRO A 314 21.02 -5.04 27.66
C PRO A 314 19.78 -5.56 28.39
N GLN A 315 18.58 -5.21 27.89
CA GLN A 315 17.31 -5.66 28.45
C GLN A 315 16.73 -6.87 27.73
N ASN A 316 17.41 -7.37 26.69
CA ASN A 316 16.94 -8.46 25.83
C ASN A 316 15.49 -8.25 25.35
N ARG A 317 15.15 -7.01 24.92
CA ARG A 317 13.80 -6.57 24.60
C ARG A 317 13.74 -5.80 23.28
N ILE A 318 12.74 -6.15 22.47
CA ILE A 318 12.38 -5.42 21.24
C ILE A 318 11.03 -4.74 21.50
N THR A 319 11.02 -3.41 21.41
CA THR A 319 9.82 -2.59 21.60
C THR A 319 9.45 -1.95 20.27
N ASP A 320 8.26 -2.23 19.75
CA ASP A 320 7.67 -1.45 18.67
C ASP A 320 6.81 -0.34 19.28
N HIS A 321 7.21 0.92 19.05
CA HIS A 321 6.57 2.07 19.69
C HIS A 321 5.15 2.37 19.20
N ARG A 322 4.69 1.65 18.17
CA ARG A 322 3.32 1.71 17.65
C ARG A 322 2.40 0.68 18.29
N LEU A 323 2.98 -0.30 18.96
CA LEU A 323 2.27 -1.36 19.69
C LEU A 323 2.48 -1.21 21.18
N SER A 324 1.58 -1.80 21.98
CA SER A 324 1.73 -1.88 23.43
C SER A 324 2.58 -3.06 23.88
N ASP A 325 2.96 -3.96 22.98
CA ASP A 325 3.61 -5.21 23.29
C ASP A 325 5.11 -5.17 23.03
N ASP A 326 5.86 -5.82 23.90
CA ASP A 326 7.29 -6.04 23.78
C ASP A 326 7.58 -7.51 23.45
N ILE A 327 8.61 -7.77 22.66
CA ILE A 327 9.12 -9.12 22.42
C ILE A 327 10.47 -9.28 23.10
N HIS A 328 10.65 -10.39 23.80
CA HIS A 328 11.92 -10.77 24.38
C HIS A 328 12.69 -11.73 23.47
N ASP A 329 14.01 -11.90 23.73
CA ASP A 329 14.94 -12.72 22.98
C ASP A 329 15.31 -12.11 21.60
N ILE A 330 16.12 -11.04 21.69
CA ILE A 330 16.66 -10.32 20.54
C ILE A 330 17.58 -11.20 19.70
N GLU A 331 18.36 -12.08 20.34
CA GLU A 331 19.32 -12.92 19.60
C GLU A 331 18.61 -13.84 18.61
N SER A 332 17.52 -14.48 19.05
CA SER A 332 16.71 -15.32 18.18
C SER A 332 16.10 -14.51 17.03
N PHE A 333 15.61 -13.29 17.31
CA PHE A 333 15.08 -12.39 16.31
C PHE A 333 16.14 -12.04 15.25
N MET A 334 17.33 -11.60 15.68
CA MET A 334 18.43 -11.20 14.79
C MET A 334 19.04 -12.36 14.01
N ARG A 335 18.93 -13.60 14.50
CA ARG A 335 19.30 -14.83 13.79
C ARG A 335 18.28 -15.25 12.71
N GLY A 336 17.21 -14.48 12.52
CA GLY A 336 16.24 -14.69 11.47
C GLY A 336 15.02 -15.52 11.91
N ASN A 337 14.67 -15.53 13.20
CA ASN A 337 13.39 -16.06 13.63
C ASN A 337 12.25 -15.17 13.12
N SER A 338 11.75 -15.51 11.94
CA SER A 338 10.75 -14.73 11.20
C SER A 338 9.39 -14.69 11.90
N ASP A 339 9.06 -15.65 12.76
CA ASP A 339 7.76 -15.68 13.45
C ASP A 339 7.56 -14.48 14.36
N LYS A 340 8.61 -14.02 15.04
CA LYS A 340 8.57 -12.84 15.89
C LYS A 340 8.35 -11.55 15.10
N LEU A 341 9.03 -11.43 13.94
CA LEU A 341 8.82 -10.29 13.06
C LEU A 341 7.42 -10.31 12.47
N LEU A 342 6.94 -11.47 12.02
CA LEU A 342 5.59 -11.64 11.49
C LEU A 342 4.51 -11.33 12.53
N TYR A 343 4.74 -11.63 13.81
CA TYR A 343 3.83 -11.24 14.87
C TYR A 343 3.63 -9.72 14.91
N PHE A 344 4.72 -8.93 14.90
CA PHE A 344 4.62 -7.47 14.85
C PHE A 344 3.92 -6.97 13.58
N LEU A 345 4.30 -7.50 12.41
CA LEU A 345 3.75 -7.08 11.13
C LEU A 345 2.24 -7.36 11.04
N ASN A 346 1.80 -8.53 11.46
CA ASN A 346 0.39 -8.89 11.46
C ASN A 346 -0.41 -8.01 12.42
N LYS A 347 0.12 -7.75 13.61
CA LYS A 347 -0.56 -6.90 14.60
C LYS A 347 -0.67 -5.45 14.15
N LEU A 348 0.37 -4.91 13.53
CA LEU A 348 0.34 -3.57 12.91
C LEU A 348 -0.67 -3.50 11.77
N GLU A 349 -0.76 -4.55 10.95
CA GLU A 349 -1.74 -4.62 9.88
C GLU A 349 -3.18 -4.70 10.42
N GLU A 350 -3.41 -5.46 11.47
CA GLU A 350 -4.71 -5.51 12.15
C GLU A 350 -5.11 -4.14 12.71
N GLN A 351 -4.19 -3.42 13.34
CA GLN A 351 -4.44 -2.06 13.84
C GLN A 351 -4.74 -1.07 12.70
N ARG A 352 -4.00 -1.17 11.59
CA ARG A 352 -4.24 -0.33 10.41
C ARG A 352 -5.64 -0.57 9.83
N LEU A 353 -6.01 -1.83 9.65
CA LEU A 353 -7.31 -2.21 9.14
C LEU A 353 -8.43 -1.73 10.07
N ALA A 354 -8.27 -1.89 11.39
CA ALA A 354 -9.24 -1.39 12.37
C ALA A 354 -9.40 0.13 12.29
N PHE A 355 -8.29 0.88 12.20
CA PHE A 355 -8.32 2.33 12.08
C PHE A 355 -8.97 2.79 10.77
N MET A 356 -8.68 2.13 9.65
CA MET A 356 -9.32 2.46 8.37
C MET A 356 -10.81 2.16 8.40
N MET A 357 -11.23 1.02 8.96
CA MET A 357 -12.65 0.70 9.13
C MET A 357 -13.37 1.76 9.98
N GLN A 358 -12.75 2.20 11.06
CA GLN A 358 -13.32 3.26 11.90
C GLN A 358 -13.49 4.56 11.12
N LYS A 359 -12.48 5.00 10.37
CA LYS A 359 -12.57 6.21 9.53
C LYS A 359 -13.66 6.13 8.46
N ILE A 360 -13.78 4.97 7.81
CA ILE A 360 -14.82 4.75 6.80
C ILE A 360 -16.21 4.81 7.46
N ARG A 361 -16.38 4.25 8.66
CA ARG A 361 -17.64 4.36 9.42
C ARG A 361 -17.97 5.81 9.78
N GLU A 362 -17.01 6.53 10.35
CA GLU A 362 -17.18 7.95 10.70
C GLU A 362 -17.59 8.79 9.47
N HIS A 363 -16.96 8.53 8.33
CA HIS A 363 -17.28 9.20 7.07
C HIS A 363 -18.66 8.78 6.53
N LEU A 364 -19.02 7.50 6.65
CA LEU A 364 -20.34 7.00 6.28
C LEU A 364 -21.43 7.65 7.16
N ASP A 365 -21.22 7.75 8.46
CA ASP A 365 -22.16 8.40 9.40
C ASP A 365 -22.35 9.89 9.08
N GLN A 366 -21.27 10.60 8.71
CA GLN A 366 -21.35 12.00 8.23
C GLN A 366 -22.11 12.13 6.91
N PHE A 367 -21.94 11.18 6.00
CA PHE A 367 -22.62 11.16 4.71
C PHE A 367 -24.13 10.87 4.84
N LEU A 368 -24.51 10.09 5.86
CA LEU A 368 -25.89 9.69 6.14
C LEU A 368 -26.65 10.72 6.99
N SER A 369 -25.92 11.58 7.73
CA SER A 369 -26.50 12.67 8.53
C SER A 369 -26.94 13.84 7.66
#